data_456329c62ae196127190b28c11db816f
#
_entry.id   456329c62ae196127190b28c11db816f
#
_cell.length_a   1.000
_cell.length_b   1.000
_cell.length_c   1.000
_cell.angle_alpha   90.00
_cell.angle_beta   90.00
_cell.angle_gamma   90.00
#
_symmetry.space_group_name_H-M   'P 1'
#
loop_
_entity.id
_entity.type
_entity.pdbx_description
1 polymer ?
#
loop_
_entity_poly.entity_id
_entity_poly.type
_entity_poly.pdbx_seq_one_letter_code
_entity_poly.pdbx_strand_id
1 'polypeptide(L)'
;MRYNTFYQVHKALRAMLYETAAELQRTDFNNEEEVNSVLGSITTVVDVFDKHAYNEDHFVFSAVEQYEPSVVDAFEQEHVKDHELSAQLRSLINVYKSLINDEERTQLGSAFRKAFVDFLAFNMVHMAREEDIINNLLWRYYTDDQIRAIERQVISNQTPESTAVVWKWMLRGLSNTEIINWLKAVERNAPQVVFKNLFLTAEKELAGNRFREVVNELQKAA
;
A
#
# COMPACT_ATOMS: atom_id res chain seq x y z
N MET A 1 15.59 -7.37 16.96
CA MET A 1 15.16 -6.16 16.21
C MET A 1 13.80 -5.78 16.76
N ARG A 2 13.52 -4.51 17.03
CA ARG A 2 12.23 -4.06 17.52
C ARG A 2 11.15 -4.14 16.42
N TYR A 3 9.88 -4.24 16.84
CA TYR A 3 8.77 -4.33 15.91
C TYR A 3 8.58 -3.01 15.14
N ASN A 4 8.54 -3.08 13.81
CA ASN A 4 8.31 -1.94 12.92
C ASN A 4 6.92 -2.11 12.25
N THR A 5 5.99 -1.21 12.57
CA THR A 5 4.59 -1.29 12.09
C THR A 5 4.44 -0.91 10.62
N PHE A 6 5.35 -0.10 10.07
CA PHE A 6 5.31 0.39 8.69
C PHE A 6 5.94 -0.58 7.69
N TYR A 7 6.94 -1.35 8.12
CA TYR A 7 7.88 -2.03 7.24
C TYR A 7 7.22 -2.89 6.15
N GLN A 8 6.24 -3.72 6.53
CA GLN A 8 5.62 -4.64 5.57
C GLN A 8 4.59 -3.93 4.68
N VAL A 9 3.75 -3.08 5.26
CA VAL A 9 2.74 -2.35 4.49
C VAL A 9 3.39 -1.37 3.52
N HIS A 10 4.43 -0.65 3.90
CA HIS A 10 5.13 0.25 2.98
C HIS A 10 5.82 -0.49 1.83
N LYS A 11 6.34 -1.70 2.05
CA LYS A 11 6.84 -2.54 0.94
C LYS A 11 5.74 -2.91 -0.03
N ALA A 12 4.54 -3.20 0.45
CA ALA A 12 3.37 -3.45 -0.39
C ALA A 12 2.97 -2.20 -1.19
N LEU A 13 2.89 -1.04 -0.55
CA LEU A 13 2.56 0.23 -1.18
C LEU A 13 3.59 0.64 -2.23
N ARG A 14 4.88 0.50 -1.93
CA ARG A 14 5.95 0.75 -2.90
C ARG A 14 5.86 -0.18 -4.12
N ALA A 15 5.60 -1.48 -3.91
CA ALA A 15 5.41 -2.41 -5.02
C ALA A 15 4.23 -2.01 -5.91
N MET A 16 3.12 -1.57 -5.30
CA MET A 16 1.95 -1.07 -5.99
C MET A 16 2.26 0.17 -6.83
N LEU A 17 2.98 1.14 -6.27
CA LEU A 17 3.42 2.33 -6.99
C LEU A 17 4.32 1.99 -8.19
N TYR A 18 5.30 1.10 -8.00
CA TYR A 18 6.23 0.70 -9.07
C TYR A 18 5.51 -0.01 -10.23
N GLU A 19 4.63 -0.95 -9.93
CA GLU A 19 3.91 -1.68 -10.98
C GLU A 19 2.94 -0.76 -11.74
N THR A 20 2.21 0.11 -11.04
CA THR A 20 1.30 1.08 -11.68
C THR A 20 2.06 2.12 -12.50
N ALA A 21 3.20 2.62 -12.02
CA ALA A 21 4.06 3.52 -12.80
C ALA A 21 4.57 2.85 -14.09
N ALA A 22 5.00 1.59 -14.01
CA ALA A 22 5.46 0.84 -15.17
C ALA A 22 4.31 0.53 -16.15
N GLU A 23 3.11 0.24 -15.67
CA GLU A 23 1.91 0.08 -16.49
C GLU A 23 1.58 1.40 -17.22
N LEU A 24 1.50 2.51 -16.50
CA LEU A 24 1.19 3.83 -17.03
C LEU A 24 2.23 4.30 -18.06
N GLN A 25 3.51 3.97 -17.85
CA GLN A 25 4.60 4.34 -18.76
C GLN A 25 4.42 3.71 -20.15
N ARG A 26 3.92 2.49 -20.24
CA ARG A 26 3.76 1.74 -21.50
C ARG A 26 2.36 1.81 -22.11
N THR A 27 1.37 2.39 -21.39
CA THR A 27 -0.02 2.50 -21.87
C THR A 27 -0.12 3.34 -23.14
N ASP A 28 -0.72 2.77 -24.19
CA ASP A 28 -1.19 3.52 -25.36
C ASP A 28 -2.56 4.13 -25.05
N PHE A 29 -2.62 5.45 -24.97
CA PHE A 29 -3.84 6.18 -24.64
C PHE A 29 -4.88 6.20 -25.77
N ASN A 30 -4.57 5.62 -26.95
CA ASN A 30 -5.53 5.35 -28.00
C ASN A 30 -6.10 3.92 -27.93
N ASN A 31 -5.57 3.07 -27.06
CA ASN A 31 -6.08 1.73 -26.78
C ASN A 31 -6.97 1.75 -25.54
N GLU A 32 -8.29 1.67 -25.75
CA GLU A 32 -9.28 1.80 -24.67
C GLU A 32 -9.13 0.70 -23.59
N GLU A 33 -8.75 -0.51 -23.95
CA GLU A 33 -8.56 -1.62 -23.02
C GLU A 33 -7.37 -1.34 -22.09
N GLU A 34 -6.23 -0.92 -22.65
CA GLU A 34 -5.06 -0.57 -21.85
C GLU A 34 -5.32 0.63 -20.93
N VAL A 35 -6.02 1.64 -21.43
CA VAL A 35 -6.37 2.81 -20.63
C VAL A 35 -7.31 2.43 -19.49
N ASN A 36 -8.36 1.65 -19.75
CA ASN A 36 -9.27 1.20 -18.69
C ASN A 36 -8.54 0.41 -17.62
N SER A 37 -7.57 -0.44 -18.00
CA SER A 37 -6.71 -1.17 -17.05
C SER A 37 -5.93 -0.21 -16.17
N VAL A 38 -5.16 0.70 -16.76
CA VAL A 38 -4.29 1.60 -15.99
C VAL A 38 -5.08 2.61 -15.15
N LEU A 39 -6.22 3.11 -15.63
CA LEU A 39 -7.08 3.99 -14.82
C LEU A 39 -7.68 3.24 -13.63
N GLY A 40 -8.01 1.95 -13.78
CA GLY A 40 -8.39 1.07 -12.68
C GLY A 40 -7.27 0.89 -11.66
N SER A 41 -6.03 0.69 -12.13
CA SER A 41 -4.84 0.59 -11.29
C SER A 41 -4.59 1.90 -10.52
N ILE A 42 -4.64 3.06 -11.19
CA ILE A 42 -4.48 4.39 -10.54
C ILE A 42 -5.59 4.61 -9.49
N THR A 43 -6.85 4.28 -9.81
CA THR A 43 -7.96 4.40 -8.86
C THR A 43 -7.69 3.57 -7.61
N THR A 44 -7.26 2.32 -7.79
CA THR A 44 -6.92 1.44 -6.66
C THR A 44 -5.77 1.99 -5.83
N VAL A 45 -4.73 2.56 -6.48
CA VAL A 45 -3.61 3.21 -5.78
C VAL A 45 -4.11 4.33 -4.88
N VAL A 46 -4.83 5.30 -5.43
CA VAL A 46 -5.27 6.47 -4.65
C VAL A 46 -6.25 6.09 -3.53
N ASP A 47 -7.11 5.08 -3.75
CA ASP A 47 -8.02 4.59 -2.70
C ASP A 47 -7.27 3.90 -1.55
N VAL A 48 -6.21 3.14 -1.86
CA VAL A 48 -5.38 2.47 -0.86
C VAL A 48 -4.55 3.48 -0.07
N PHE A 49 -3.98 4.50 -0.72
CA PHE A 49 -3.21 5.54 -0.05
C PHE A 49 -4.09 6.43 0.83
N ASP A 50 -5.26 6.87 0.36
CA ASP A 50 -6.23 7.60 1.19
C ASP A 50 -6.62 6.79 2.45
N LYS A 51 -6.82 5.46 2.31
CA LYS A 51 -7.12 4.59 3.45
C LYS A 51 -5.92 4.39 4.37
N HIS A 52 -4.71 4.36 3.82
CA HIS A 52 -3.46 4.25 4.58
C HIS A 52 -3.26 5.48 5.45
N ALA A 53 -3.29 6.69 4.86
CA ALA A 53 -3.23 7.95 5.59
C ALA A 53 -4.30 8.04 6.69
N TYR A 54 -5.56 7.70 6.37
CA TYR A 54 -6.62 7.64 7.37
C TYR A 54 -6.28 6.73 8.56
N ASN A 55 -5.71 5.55 8.32
CA ASN A 55 -5.36 4.63 9.39
C ASN A 55 -4.21 5.16 10.25
N GLU A 56 -3.26 5.85 9.64
CA GLU A 56 -2.14 6.46 10.36
C GLU A 56 -2.61 7.60 11.24
N ASP A 57 -3.38 8.55 10.73
CA ASP A 57 -3.95 9.66 11.49
C ASP A 57 -4.74 9.15 12.70
N HIS A 58 -5.61 8.15 12.51
CA HIS A 58 -6.54 7.72 13.54
C HIS A 58 -5.97 6.75 14.57
N PHE A 59 -4.96 5.96 14.22
CA PHE A 59 -4.45 4.91 15.10
C PHE A 59 -2.97 5.06 15.44
N VAL A 60 -2.13 5.47 14.49
CA VAL A 60 -0.69 5.53 14.68
C VAL A 60 -0.27 6.89 15.22
N PHE A 61 -0.68 7.97 14.57
CA PHE A 61 -0.32 9.33 14.96
C PHE A 61 -0.99 9.72 16.28
N SER A 62 -2.26 9.38 16.48
CA SER A 62 -2.95 9.57 17.75
C SER A 62 -2.25 8.93 18.95
N ALA A 63 -1.50 7.85 18.74
CA ALA A 63 -0.70 7.22 19.80
C ALA A 63 0.51 8.06 20.21
N VAL A 64 1.12 8.82 19.30
CA VAL A 64 2.33 9.62 19.56
C VAL A 64 2.04 11.10 19.77
N GLU A 65 0.86 11.59 19.41
CA GLU A 65 0.45 13.01 19.49
C GLU A 65 0.62 13.59 20.88
N GLN A 66 0.27 12.85 21.93
CA GLN A 66 0.40 13.30 23.32
C GLN A 66 1.85 13.56 23.75
N TYR A 67 2.84 13.00 23.04
CA TYR A 67 4.27 13.13 23.35
C TYR A 67 4.97 14.12 22.44
N GLU A 68 4.61 14.14 21.16
CA GLU A 68 5.30 14.91 20.12
C GLU A 68 4.29 15.56 19.14
N PRO A 69 3.38 16.44 19.61
CA PRO A 69 2.28 16.96 18.79
C PRO A 69 2.78 17.70 17.54
N SER A 70 3.88 18.45 17.63
CA SER A 70 4.42 19.17 16.47
C SER A 70 4.95 18.28 15.36
N VAL A 71 5.37 17.05 15.70
CA VAL A 71 5.80 16.06 14.70
C VAL A 71 4.56 15.50 14.01
N VAL A 72 3.51 15.17 14.77
CA VAL A 72 2.23 14.70 14.22
C VAL A 72 1.62 15.74 13.29
N ASP A 73 1.50 17.01 13.73
CA ASP A 73 1.00 18.11 12.89
C ASP A 73 1.75 18.19 11.54
N ALA A 74 3.07 17.98 11.53
CA ALA A 74 3.85 18.03 10.31
C ALA A 74 3.52 16.87 9.35
N PHE A 75 3.28 15.65 9.86
CA PHE A 75 2.90 14.50 9.04
C PHE A 75 1.44 14.60 8.57
N GLU A 76 0.52 15.11 9.39
CA GLU A 76 -0.86 15.39 8.97
C GLU A 76 -0.90 16.42 7.82
N GLN A 77 -0.02 17.44 7.83
CA GLN A 77 0.10 18.35 6.69
C GLN A 77 0.64 17.66 5.42
N GLU A 78 1.48 16.64 5.57
CA GLU A 78 1.89 15.81 4.43
C GLU A 78 0.72 14.97 3.89
N HIS A 79 -0.16 14.43 4.75
CA HIS A 79 -1.38 13.76 4.32
C HIS A 79 -2.35 14.70 3.57
N VAL A 80 -2.46 15.97 3.98
CA VAL A 80 -3.20 16.97 3.19
C VAL A 80 -2.62 17.07 1.79
N LYS A 81 -1.28 17.10 1.66
CA LYS A 81 -0.61 17.14 0.35
C LYS A 81 -0.83 15.86 -0.48
N ASP A 82 -0.81 14.70 0.16
CA ASP A 82 -1.12 13.42 -0.50
C ASP A 82 -2.54 13.42 -1.07
N HIS A 83 -3.52 13.88 -0.30
CA HIS A 83 -4.91 14.02 -0.75
C HIS A 83 -5.07 15.00 -1.93
N GLU A 84 -4.31 16.10 -1.97
CA GLU A 84 -4.30 17.00 -3.14
C GLU A 84 -3.79 16.28 -4.41
N LEU A 85 -2.71 15.49 -4.30
CA LEU A 85 -2.16 14.73 -5.41
C LEU A 85 -3.11 13.61 -5.85
N SER A 86 -3.74 12.90 -4.90
CA SER A 86 -4.80 11.93 -5.17
C SER A 86 -5.99 12.57 -5.91
N ALA A 87 -6.45 13.74 -5.47
CA ALA A 87 -7.53 14.47 -6.10
C ALA A 87 -7.20 14.92 -7.53
N GLN A 88 -5.94 15.29 -7.79
CA GLN A 88 -5.47 15.61 -9.14
C GLN A 88 -5.57 14.40 -10.07
N LEU A 89 -5.14 13.21 -9.62
CA LEU A 89 -5.26 11.98 -10.42
C LEU A 89 -6.73 11.63 -10.68
N ARG A 90 -7.61 11.72 -9.68
CA ARG A 90 -9.05 11.50 -9.84
C ARG A 90 -9.68 12.50 -10.84
N SER A 91 -9.24 13.76 -10.81
CA SER A 91 -9.69 14.78 -11.78
C SER A 91 -9.32 14.41 -13.20
N LEU A 92 -8.07 13.95 -13.44
CA LEU A 92 -7.63 13.50 -14.76
C LEU A 92 -8.44 12.28 -15.24
N ILE A 93 -8.78 11.34 -14.37
CA ILE A 93 -9.65 10.19 -14.69
C ILE A 93 -11.03 10.68 -15.17
N ASN A 94 -11.61 11.66 -14.48
CA ASN A 94 -12.91 12.20 -14.86
C ASN A 94 -12.87 12.94 -16.18
N VAL A 95 -11.80 13.72 -16.45
CA VAL A 95 -11.57 14.39 -17.72
C VAL A 95 -11.48 13.35 -18.86
N TYR A 96 -10.67 12.29 -18.68
CA TYR A 96 -10.52 11.24 -19.70
C TYR A 96 -11.87 10.64 -20.14
N LYS A 97 -12.75 10.36 -19.18
CA LYS A 97 -14.08 9.78 -19.43
C LYS A 97 -14.98 10.67 -20.29
N SER A 98 -14.70 11.96 -20.38
CA SER A 98 -15.46 12.94 -21.19
C SER A 98 -14.85 13.22 -22.56
N LEU A 99 -13.63 12.75 -22.84
CA LEU A 99 -12.94 13.00 -24.10
C LEU A 99 -13.41 12.05 -25.21
N ILE A 100 -13.55 12.65 -26.43
CA ILE A 100 -13.93 11.91 -27.65
C ILE A 100 -12.77 11.89 -28.66
N ASN A 101 -11.84 12.85 -28.55
CA ASN A 101 -10.77 13.06 -29.54
C ASN A 101 -9.47 12.33 -29.12
N ASP A 102 -8.85 11.58 -30.03
CA ASP A 102 -7.64 10.79 -29.79
C ASP A 102 -6.40 11.66 -29.49
N GLU A 103 -6.30 12.84 -30.09
CA GLU A 103 -5.19 13.79 -29.83
C GLU A 103 -5.25 14.29 -28.37
N GLU A 104 -6.44 14.65 -27.89
CA GLU A 104 -6.66 15.07 -26.51
C GLU A 104 -6.38 13.93 -25.52
N ARG A 105 -6.76 12.68 -25.88
CA ARG A 105 -6.43 11.49 -25.08
C ARG A 105 -4.93 11.27 -24.94
N THR A 106 -4.18 11.42 -26.03
CA THR A 106 -2.71 11.31 -26.02
C THR A 106 -2.05 12.38 -25.15
N GLN A 107 -2.53 13.65 -25.26
CA GLN A 107 -2.05 14.74 -24.42
C GLN A 107 -2.35 14.49 -22.94
N LEU A 108 -3.54 13.98 -22.62
CA LEU A 108 -3.93 13.63 -21.26
C LEU A 108 -3.08 12.49 -20.69
N GLY A 109 -2.65 11.52 -21.53
CA GLY A 109 -1.71 10.49 -21.15
C GLY A 109 -0.38 11.05 -20.61
N SER A 110 0.12 12.14 -21.21
CA SER A 110 1.30 12.84 -20.69
C SER A 110 1.03 13.52 -19.34
N ALA A 111 -0.16 14.09 -19.15
CA ALA A 111 -0.57 14.68 -17.88
C ALA A 111 -0.69 13.62 -16.77
N PHE A 112 -1.25 12.43 -17.07
CA PHE A 112 -1.30 11.31 -16.14
C PHE A 112 0.10 10.87 -15.70
N ARG A 113 1.02 10.66 -16.64
CA ARG A 113 2.40 10.26 -16.31
C ARG A 113 3.07 11.25 -15.39
N LYS A 114 2.93 12.56 -15.64
CA LYS A 114 3.49 13.59 -14.78
C LYS A 114 2.86 13.60 -13.38
N ALA A 115 1.52 13.63 -13.31
CA ALA A 115 0.81 13.65 -12.02
C ALA A 115 1.10 12.40 -11.19
N PHE A 116 1.22 11.23 -11.82
CA PHE A 116 1.55 10.00 -11.11
C PHE A 116 3.01 9.98 -10.62
N VAL A 117 3.95 10.56 -11.37
CA VAL A 117 5.34 10.73 -10.91
C VAL A 117 5.40 11.65 -9.69
N ASP A 118 4.65 12.76 -9.70
CA ASP A 118 4.60 13.69 -8.56
C ASP A 118 4.01 12.98 -7.31
N PHE A 119 2.93 12.22 -7.47
CA PHE A 119 2.32 11.39 -6.42
C PHE A 119 3.28 10.32 -5.89
N LEU A 120 3.93 9.56 -6.78
CA LEU A 120 4.89 8.51 -6.44
C LEU A 120 6.09 9.09 -5.66
N ALA A 121 6.70 10.16 -6.19
CA ALA A 121 7.88 10.76 -5.59
C ALA A 121 7.59 11.29 -4.17
N PHE A 122 6.44 11.94 -3.99
CA PHE A 122 5.99 12.42 -2.70
C PHE A 122 5.83 11.25 -1.71
N ASN A 123 5.07 10.24 -2.07
CA ASN A 123 4.77 9.11 -1.19
C ASN A 123 6.00 8.25 -0.86
N MET A 124 6.97 8.13 -1.77
CA MET A 124 8.23 7.43 -1.48
C MET A 124 9.03 8.13 -0.37
N VAL A 125 9.07 9.47 -0.38
CA VAL A 125 9.77 10.25 0.65
C VAL A 125 8.99 10.25 1.95
N HIS A 126 7.67 10.43 1.90
CA HIS A 126 6.78 10.44 3.05
C HIS A 126 6.88 9.13 3.85
N MET A 127 6.66 7.98 3.22
CA MET A 127 6.82 6.66 3.86
C MET A 127 8.20 6.42 4.46
N ALA A 128 9.27 6.91 3.81
CA ALA A 128 10.62 6.77 4.36
C ALA A 128 10.79 7.60 5.65
N ARG A 129 10.20 8.80 5.70
CA ARG A 129 10.23 9.65 6.89
C ARG A 129 9.42 9.06 8.04
N GLU A 130 8.29 8.41 7.78
CA GLU A 130 7.51 7.70 8.81
C GLU A 130 8.31 6.54 9.41
N GLU A 131 8.95 5.74 8.58
CA GLU A 131 9.82 4.65 9.04
C GLU A 131 10.96 5.17 9.93
N ASP A 132 11.51 6.34 9.62
CA ASP A 132 12.62 6.93 10.37
C ASP A 132 12.15 7.72 11.59
N ILE A 133 11.06 8.46 11.53
CA ILE A 133 10.64 9.40 12.58
C ILE A 133 9.56 8.80 13.45
N ILE A 134 8.39 8.50 12.89
CA ILE A 134 7.23 8.01 13.65
C ILE A 134 7.53 6.67 14.30
N ASN A 135 8.18 5.76 13.57
CA ASN A 135 8.53 4.46 14.12
C ASN A 135 9.54 4.57 15.27
N ASN A 136 10.49 5.51 15.22
CA ASN A 136 11.39 5.78 16.34
C ASN A 136 10.66 6.38 17.56
N LEU A 137 9.62 7.21 17.35
CA LEU A 137 8.77 7.69 18.43
C LEU A 137 7.99 6.56 19.08
N LEU A 138 7.38 5.68 18.27
CA LEU A 138 6.73 4.47 18.78
C LEU A 138 7.69 3.63 19.63
N TRP A 139 8.93 3.43 19.18
CA TRP A 139 9.92 2.69 19.95
C TRP A 139 10.36 3.39 21.24
N ARG A 140 10.30 4.69 21.30
CA ARG A 140 10.63 5.47 22.50
C ARG A 140 9.58 5.32 23.59
N TYR A 141 8.29 5.34 23.21
CA TYR A 141 7.19 5.45 24.16
C TYR A 141 6.42 4.15 24.39
N TYR A 142 6.56 3.15 23.51
CA TYR A 142 5.78 1.93 23.51
C TYR A 142 6.65 0.68 23.47
N THR A 143 6.16 -0.40 24.11
CA THR A 143 6.69 -1.76 23.94
C THR A 143 6.23 -2.34 22.58
N ASP A 144 6.92 -3.39 22.10
CA ASP A 144 6.54 -4.05 20.85
C ASP A 144 5.10 -4.63 20.91
N ASP A 145 4.63 -5.10 22.09
CA ASP A 145 3.27 -5.61 22.26
C ASP A 145 2.22 -4.49 22.18
N GLN A 146 2.54 -3.31 22.67
CA GLN A 146 1.68 -2.12 22.55
C GLN A 146 1.62 -1.64 21.10
N ILE A 147 2.74 -1.62 20.36
CA ILE A 147 2.77 -1.28 18.93
C ILE A 147 1.93 -2.30 18.13
N ARG A 148 2.04 -3.60 18.43
CA ARG A 148 1.17 -4.61 17.81
C ARG A 148 -0.31 -4.44 18.17
N ALA A 149 -0.62 -3.85 19.33
CA ALA A 149 -2.01 -3.54 19.70
C ALA A 149 -2.57 -2.40 18.84
N ILE A 150 -1.77 -1.36 18.52
CA ILE A 150 -2.11 -0.30 17.57
C ILE A 150 -2.36 -0.91 16.18
N GLU A 151 -1.45 -1.74 15.68
CA GLU A 151 -1.63 -2.42 14.39
C GLU A 151 -2.89 -3.28 14.33
N ARG A 152 -3.25 -3.99 15.40
CA ARG A 152 -4.51 -4.74 15.46
C ARG A 152 -5.75 -3.85 15.31
N GLN A 153 -5.72 -2.60 15.78
CA GLN A 153 -6.82 -1.65 15.56
C GLN A 153 -6.91 -1.27 14.07
N VAL A 154 -5.78 -1.01 13.41
CA VAL A 154 -5.72 -0.77 11.96
C VAL A 154 -6.31 -1.96 11.20
N ILE A 155 -5.89 -3.19 11.53
CA ILE A 155 -6.37 -4.41 10.87
C ILE A 155 -7.88 -4.60 11.07
N SER A 156 -8.39 -4.37 12.29
CA SER A 156 -9.82 -4.51 12.60
C SER A 156 -10.72 -3.49 11.90
N ASN A 157 -10.14 -2.38 11.43
CA ASN A 157 -10.83 -1.33 10.66
C ASN A 157 -10.83 -1.58 9.14
N GLN A 158 -10.29 -2.73 8.68
CA GLN A 158 -10.28 -3.10 7.26
C GLN A 158 -11.54 -3.86 6.88
N THR A 159 -12.03 -3.61 5.64
CA THR A 159 -13.03 -4.48 5.02
C THR A 159 -12.37 -5.71 4.39
N PRO A 160 -13.10 -6.80 4.12
CA PRO A 160 -12.55 -7.94 3.39
C PRO A 160 -11.94 -7.56 2.04
N GLU A 161 -12.55 -6.61 1.33
CA GLU A 161 -12.10 -6.13 0.02
C GLU A 161 -10.77 -5.38 0.13
N SER A 162 -10.66 -4.42 1.07
CA SER A 162 -9.41 -3.68 1.31
C SER A 162 -8.29 -4.61 1.79
N THR A 163 -8.62 -5.58 2.64
CA THR A 163 -7.68 -6.60 3.10
C THR A 163 -7.13 -7.42 1.92
N ALA A 164 -7.99 -7.85 0.99
CA ALA A 164 -7.56 -8.63 -0.18
C ALA A 164 -6.59 -7.84 -1.08
N VAL A 165 -6.83 -6.54 -1.27
CA VAL A 165 -5.93 -5.65 -2.03
C VAL A 165 -4.58 -5.55 -1.33
N VAL A 166 -4.55 -5.27 -0.02
CA VAL A 166 -3.31 -5.16 0.75
C VAL A 166 -2.54 -6.48 0.73
N TRP A 167 -3.20 -7.63 0.93
CA TRP A 167 -2.55 -8.95 0.88
C TRP A 167 -1.89 -9.23 -0.46
N LYS A 168 -2.58 -8.92 -1.57
CA LYS A 168 -2.02 -9.03 -2.92
C LYS A 168 -0.69 -8.29 -3.00
N TRP A 169 -0.65 -7.04 -2.58
CA TRP A 169 0.54 -6.20 -2.70
C TRP A 169 1.63 -6.56 -1.69
N MET A 170 1.27 -7.00 -0.50
CA MET A 170 2.24 -7.58 0.44
C MET A 170 2.93 -8.82 -0.16
N LEU A 171 2.18 -9.74 -0.76
CA LEU A 171 2.76 -10.92 -1.42
C LEU A 171 3.70 -10.54 -2.56
N ARG A 172 3.40 -9.49 -3.31
CA ARG A 172 4.26 -9.00 -4.39
C ARG A 172 5.49 -8.24 -3.88
N GLY A 173 5.34 -7.46 -2.80
CA GLY A 173 6.38 -6.57 -2.27
C GLY A 173 7.33 -7.21 -1.26
N LEU A 174 6.92 -8.26 -0.55
CA LEU A 174 7.70 -8.91 0.50
C LEU A 174 8.68 -9.95 -0.07
N SER A 175 9.79 -10.19 0.64
CA SER A 175 10.69 -11.32 0.38
C SER A 175 10.04 -12.66 0.76
N ASN A 176 10.55 -13.77 0.22
CA ASN A 176 10.03 -15.10 0.55
C ASN A 176 10.10 -15.38 2.06
N THR A 177 11.17 -14.98 2.74
CA THR A 177 11.32 -15.15 4.20
C THR A 177 10.24 -14.38 4.98
N GLU A 178 9.94 -13.15 4.56
CA GLU A 178 8.88 -12.33 5.19
C GLU A 178 7.50 -12.96 4.97
N ILE A 179 7.21 -13.43 3.76
CA ILE A 179 5.96 -14.12 3.42
C ILE A 179 5.79 -15.39 4.27
N ILE A 180 6.85 -16.20 4.39
CA ILE A 180 6.83 -17.42 5.21
C ILE A 180 6.53 -17.09 6.67
N ASN A 181 7.20 -16.08 7.22
CA ASN A 181 6.99 -15.65 8.60
C ASN A 181 5.57 -15.10 8.82
N TRP A 182 5.05 -14.35 7.86
CA TRP A 182 3.69 -13.82 7.90
C TRP A 182 2.65 -14.94 7.83
N LEU A 183 2.78 -15.87 6.88
CA LEU A 183 1.89 -17.04 6.78
C LEU A 183 1.89 -17.88 8.08
N LYS A 184 3.06 -18.16 8.66
CA LYS A 184 3.18 -18.86 9.96
C LYS A 184 2.51 -18.08 11.10
N ALA A 185 2.59 -16.76 11.10
CA ALA A 185 1.94 -15.92 12.10
C ALA A 185 0.42 -15.95 11.95
N VAL A 186 -0.11 -15.86 10.75
CA VAL A 186 -1.54 -15.94 10.45
C VAL A 186 -2.07 -17.34 10.79
N GLU A 187 -1.38 -18.41 10.40
CA GLU A 187 -1.78 -19.79 10.71
C GLU A 187 -1.94 -20.03 12.22
N ARG A 188 -1.03 -19.45 13.05
CA ARG A 188 -1.06 -19.62 14.52
C ARG A 188 -2.08 -18.74 15.21
N ASN A 189 -2.38 -17.54 14.69
CA ASN A 189 -3.08 -16.52 15.47
C ASN A 189 -4.45 -16.12 14.88
N ALA A 190 -4.79 -16.58 13.66
CA ALA A 190 -6.03 -16.23 12.99
C ALA A 190 -6.94 -17.46 12.76
N PRO A 191 -8.25 -17.27 12.54
CA PRO A 191 -9.13 -18.35 12.12
C PRO A 191 -8.61 -19.06 10.86
N GLN A 192 -8.81 -20.39 10.78
CA GLN A 192 -8.31 -21.20 9.66
C GLN A 192 -8.79 -20.72 8.28
N VAL A 193 -9.99 -20.12 8.22
CA VAL A 193 -10.52 -19.55 6.96
C VAL A 193 -9.67 -18.38 6.47
N VAL A 194 -9.13 -17.56 7.38
CA VAL A 194 -8.25 -16.43 7.05
C VAL A 194 -6.94 -16.94 6.46
N PHE A 195 -6.30 -17.90 7.13
CA PHE A 195 -5.09 -18.55 6.61
C PHE A 195 -5.30 -19.18 5.24
N LYS A 196 -6.41 -19.94 5.07
CA LYS A 196 -6.74 -20.57 3.78
C LYS A 196 -6.88 -19.53 2.67
N ASN A 197 -7.58 -18.43 2.91
CA ASN A 197 -7.76 -17.36 1.92
C ASN A 197 -6.44 -16.67 1.58
N LEU A 198 -5.61 -16.39 2.57
CA LEU A 198 -4.28 -15.81 2.34
C LEU A 198 -3.38 -16.77 1.55
N PHE A 199 -3.40 -18.07 1.86
CA PHE A 199 -2.62 -19.08 1.15
C PHE A 199 -3.05 -19.21 -0.32
N LEU A 200 -4.36 -19.21 -0.61
CA LEU A 200 -4.88 -19.19 -1.98
C LEU A 200 -4.50 -17.91 -2.73
N THR A 201 -4.47 -16.77 -2.03
CA THR A 201 -3.98 -15.52 -2.61
C THR A 201 -2.48 -15.61 -2.93
N ALA A 202 -1.69 -16.23 -2.06
CA ALA A 202 -0.26 -16.44 -2.30
C ALA A 202 0.00 -17.34 -3.52
N GLU A 203 -0.78 -18.42 -3.69
CA GLU A 203 -0.71 -19.29 -4.87
C GLU A 203 -0.98 -18.53 -6.17
N LYS A 204 -1.93 -17.60 -6.15
CA LYS A 204 -2.31 -16.78 -7.32
C LYS A 204 -1.29 -15.70 -7.65
N GLU A 205 -0.75 -15.03 -6.63
CA GLU A 205 0.02 -13.78 -6.80
C GLU A 205 1.55 -14.00 -6.87
N LEU A 206 2.05 -15.12 -6.34
CA LEU A 206 3.46 -15.44 -6.40
C LEU A 206 3.82 -16.19 -7.69
N ALA A 207 4.94 -15.81 -8.31
CA ALA A 207 5.51 -16.60 -9.40
C ALA A 207 5.74 -18.06 -8.94
N GLY A 208 5.51 -19.03 -9.82
CA GLY A 208 5.48 -20.45 -9.44
C GLY A 208 6.74 -20.98 -8.73
N ASN A 209 7.92 -20.42 -9.02
CA ASN A 209 9.16 -20.75 -8.31
C ASN A 209 9.15 -20.18 -6.87
N ARG A 210 8.69 -18.94 -6.68
CA ARG A 210 8.58 -18.32 -5.35
C ARG A 210 7.54 -19.04 -4.49
N PHE A 211 6.38 -19.37 -5.07
CA PHE A 211 5.34 -20.11 -4.35
C PHE A 211 5.83 -21.48 -3.88
N ARG A 212 6.52 -22.25 -4.75
CA ARG A 212 7.10 -23.54 -4.36
C ARG A 212 8.12 -23.42 -3.22
N GLU A 213 8.96 -22.40 -3.24
CA GLU A 213 9.91 -22.16 -2.14
C GLU A 213 9.18 -21.88 -0.82
N VAL A 214 8.17 -21.01 -0.84
CA VAL A 214 7.34 -20.68 0.33
C VAL A 214 6.66 -21.94 0.90
N VAL A 215 6.03 -22.77 0.05
CA VAL A 215 5.36 -24.01 0.46
C VAL A 215 6.35 -24.99 1.08
N ASN A 216 7.51 -25.20 0.45
CA ASN A 216 8.53 -26.12 0.97
C ASN A 216 9.02 -25.70 2.37
N GLU A 217 9.21 -24.41 2.62
CA GLU A 217 9.67 -23.92 3.92
C GLU A 217 8.56 -23.95 5.00
N LEU A 218 7.29 -23.81 4.60
CA LEU A 218 6.16 -24.02 5.53
C LEU A 218 6.07 -25.47 5.98
N GLN A 219 6.24 -26.43 5.06
CA GLN A 219 6.17 -27.87 5.36
C GLN A 219 7.33 -28.39 6.22
N LYS A 220 8.53 -27.80 6.15
CA LYS A 220 9.67 -28.19 6.99
C LYS A 220 9.48 -27.79 8.47
N ALA A 221 8.57 -26.89 8.75
CA ALA A 221 8.35 -26.34 10.09
C ALA A 221 7.07 -26.88 10.76
N ALA A 222 6.32 -27.75 10.08
CA ALA A 222 5.16 -28.49 10.59
C ALA A 222 5.60 -29.84 11.13
#